data_2cd5ac916160ff7d8570a8a1e94f605a
#
_entry.id   2cd5ac916160ff7d8570a8a1e94f605a
#
_cell.length_a   1.000
_cell.length_b   1.000
_cell.length_c   1.000
_cell.angle_alpha   90.00
_cell.angle_beta   90.00
_cell.angle_gamma   90.00
#
_symmetry.space_group_name_H-M   'P 1'
#
loop_
_entity.id
_entity.type
_entity.pdbx_description
1 polymer ?
#
loop_
_entity_poly.entity_id
_entity_poly.type
_entity_poly.pdbx_seq_one_letter_code
_entity_poly.pdbx_strand_id
1 'polypeptide(L)'
;MEMKNFLKSCEDLVIQESGVSALELEKLKAKQFPQAHLDLLSITNGLEFYGGYYRLFGTDSAQAITLDSWNSDELWKDVWRDYASDYYFFGMSAIGDQFAYRFKDGNIQSHQVYYLDGITMDVIEIYDSFEAFFEREFVLKAQGGMESIFVSARERFGNLDLSTSCIYSPSLMIVNDPSVENLMLLPTKDVMTINGDLLVQLSDSEESITKLEQYLDALGRARVKVIFDRD
;
A
#
# COMPACT_ATOMS: atom_id res chain seq x y z
N MET A 1 -7.27 -17.78 14.41
CA MET A 1 -6.06 -17.84 15.31
C MET A 1 -5.90 -16.47 15.92
N GLU A 2 -5.67 -16.36 17.25
CA GLU A 2 -5.46 -15.04 17.84
C GLU A 2 -4.21 -14.39 17.24
N MET A 3 -4.28 -13.10 16.93
CA MET A 3 -3.22 -12.28 16.32
C MET A 3 -1.85 -12.47 17.03
N LYS A 4 -1.83 -12.47 18.37
CA LYS A 4 -0.62 -12.71 19.15
C LYS A 4 0.03 -14.08 18.90
N ASN A 5 -0.76 -15.12 18.66
CA ASN A 5 -0.25 -16.43 18.33
C ASN A 5 0.33 -16.47 16.91
N PHE A 6 -0.33 -15.81 15.98
CA PHE A 6 0.17 -15.67 14.60
C PHE A 6 1.54 -14.99 14.57
N LEU A 7 1.70 -13.85 15.27
CA LEU A 7 2.97 -13.12 15.34
C LEU A 7 4.14 -13.94 15.86
N LYS A 8 3.85 -14.98 16.68
CA LYS A 8 4.88 -15.86 17.27
C LYS A 8 5.18 -17.10 16.43
N SER A 9 4.24 -17.55 15.61
CA SER A 9 4.30 -18.84 14.91
C SER A 9 4.52 -18.73 13.41
N CYS A 10 4.34 -17.57 12.82
CA CYS A 10 4.53 -17.38 11.39
C CYS A 10 6.01 -17.16 11.09
N GLU A 11 6.64 -18.12 10.42
CA GLU A 11 8.06 -18.08 10.06
C GLU A 11 8.40 -17.04 8.99
N ASP A 12 7.42 -16.67 8.16
CA ASP A 12 7.59 -15.73 7.04
C ASP A 12 7.10 -14.32 7.40
N LEU A 13 7.28 -13.95 8.67
CA LEU A 13 6.88 -12.66 9.23
C LEU A 13 8.10 -11.97 9.84
N VAL A 14 8.36 -10.75 9.40
CA VAL A 14 9.34 -9.85 10.02
C VAL A 14 8.57 -8.80 10.82
N ILE A 15 8.84 -8.76 12.12
CA ILE A 15 8.27 -7.77 13.05
C ILE A 15 9.37 -6.90 13.62
N GLN A 16 9.07 -5.65 13.92
CA GLN A 16 9.96 -4.81 14.71
C GLN A 16 9.89 -5.26 16.18
N GLU A 17 11.04 -5.47 16.82
CA GLU A 17 11.12 -6.04 18.17
C GLU A 17 10.48 -5.18 19.27
N SER A 18 10.32 -3.87 19.03
CA SER A 18 9.64 -2.96 19.95
C SER A 18 8.33 -2.46 19.36
N GLY A 19 7.27 -2.43 20.17
CA GLY A 19 6.03 -1.78 19.80
C GLY A 19 6.16 -0.26 19.67
N VAL A 20 5.12 0.36 19.16
CA VAL A 20 4.98 1.83 19.08
C VAL A 20 4.99 2.43 20.47
N SER A 21 5.64 3.59 20.65
CA SER A 21 5.71 4.27 21.95
C SER A 21 4.32 4.64 22.49
N ALA A 22 4.19 4.73 23.83
CA ALA A 22 2.92 5.11 24.45
C ALA A 22 2.42 6.48 23.96
N LEU A 23 3.32 7.42 23.70
CA LEU A 23 2.97 8.75 23.18
C LEU A 23 2.36 8.67 21.76
N GLU A 24 2.96 7.88 20.89
CA GLU A 24 2.44 7.68 19.53
C GLU A 24 1.13 6.89 19.52
N LEU A 25 0.99 5.88 20.38
CA LEU A 25 -0.28 5.16 20.53
C LEU A 25 -1.42 6.10 20.98
N GLU A 26 -1.16 7.06 21.88
CA GLU A 26 -2.18 8.05 22.26
C GLU A 26 -2.53 8.99 21.10
N LYS A 27 -1.58 9.35 20.23
CA LYS A 27 -1.87 10.14 19.00
C LYS A 27 -2.75 9.35 18.02
N LEU A 28 -2.46 8.06 17.82
CA LEU A 28 -3.27 7.19 16.95
C LEU A 28 -4.67 6.98 17.53
N LYS A 29 -4.76 6.80 18.84
CA LYS A 29 -6.05 6.71 19.54
C LYS A 29 -6.88 7.99 19.42
N ALA A 30 -6.24 9.16 19.48
CA ALA A 30 -6.90 10.44 19.23
C ALA A 30 -7.44 10.57 17.80
N LYS A 31 -6.79 9.92 16.80
CA LYS A 31 -7.30 9.76 15.44
C LYS A 31 -8.38 8.68 15.29
N GLN A 32 -8.81 8.05 16.38
CA GLN A 32 -9.84 6.98 16.44
C GLN A 32 -9.42 5.66 15.76
N PHE A 33 -8.15 5.29 15.84
CA PHE A 33 -7.72 3.97 15.38
C PHE A 33 -8.46 2.84 16.12
N PRO A 34 -8.85 1.75 15.42
CA PRO A 34 -9.45 0.58 16.06
C PRO A 34 -8.55 -0.01 17.14
N GLN A 35 -9.15 -0.44 18.26
CA GLN A 35 -8.39 -0.97 19.41
C GLN A 35 -7.50 -2.16 19.02
N ALA A 36 -8.01 -3.07 18.18
CA ALA A 36 -7.22 -4.22 17.73
C ALA A 36 -5.97 -3.83 16.93
N HIS A 37 -6.02 -2.73 16.15
CA HIS A 37 -4.84 -2.21 15.46
C HIS A 37 -3.87 -1.57 16.45
N LEU A 38 -4.35 -0.81 17.44
CA LEU A 38 -3.52 -0.29 18.52
C LEU A 38 -2.86 -1.41 19.35
N ASP A 39 -3.58 -2.50 19.59
CA ASP A 39 -3.04 -3.68 20.28
C ASP A 39 -1.91 -4.33 19.47
N LEU A 40 -2.04 -4.44 18.14
CA LEU A 40 -0.95 -4.89 17.26
C LEU A 40 0.25 -3.95 17.36
N LEU A 41 0.04 -2.65 17.20
CA LEU A 41 1.08 -1.64 17.22
C LEU A 41 1.77 -1.54 18.60
N SER A 42 1.09 -1.92 19.68
CA SER A 42 1.72 -2.02 21.02
C SER A 42 2.72 -3.17 21.13
N ILE A 43 2.66 -4.16 20.24
CA ILE A 43 3.53 -5.33 20.21
C ILE A 43 4.66 -5.14 19.20
N THR A 44 4.36 -4.59 18.05
CA THR A 44 5.31 -4.40 16.95
C THR A 44 5.12 -3.04 16.27
N ASN A 45 6.20 -2.38 15.91
CA ASN A 45 6.17 -1.09 15.21
C ASN A 45 6.13 -1.29 13.67
N GLY A 46 5.07 -1.93 13.21
CA GLY A 46 4.91 -2.37 11.84
C GLY A 46 5.35 -3.83 11.64
N LEU A 47 5.00 -4.39 10.50
CA LEU A 47 5.38 -5.74 10.12
C LEU A 47 5.47 -5.89 8.59
N GLU A 48 6.29 -6.86 8.17
CA GLU A 48 6.40 -7.33 6.80
C GLU A 48 6.08 -8.82 6.77
N PHE A 49 5.22 -9.23 5.86
CA PHE A 49 4.80 -10.60 5.70
C PHE A 49 5.08 -11.09 4.27
N TYR A 50 5.34 -12.38 4.13
CA TYR A 50 5.64 -13.05 2.88
C TYR A 50 6.81 -12.39 2.14
N GLY A 51 7.92 -12.15 2.86
CA GLY A 51 9.12 -11.53 2.29
C GLY A 51 8.92 -10.08 1.86
N GLY A 52 8.08 -9.32 2.55
CA GLY A 52 7.80 -7.91 2.27
C GLY A 52 6.74 -7.66 1.20
N TYR A 53 6.02 -8.71 0.77
CA TYR A 53 4.92 -8.55 -0.20
C TYR A 53 3.62 -8.02 0.42
N TYR A 54 3.45 -8.15 1.74
CA TYR A 54 2.41 -7.52 2.54
C TYR A 54 3.05 -6.75 3.69
N ARG A 55 2.61 -5.53 3.92
CA ARG A 55 3.24 -4.59 4.86
C ARG A 55 2.20 -3.85 5.67
N LEU A 56 2.39 -3.77 6.98
CA LEU A 56 1.69 -2.82 7.84
C LEU A 56 2.70 -1.84 8.42
N PHE A 57 2.38 -0.55 8.36
CA PHE A 57 3.31 0.51 8.73
C PHE A 57 3.29 0.78 10.24
N GLY A 58 4.47 1.11 10.75
CA GLY A 58 4.65 1.63 12.11
C GLY A 58 4.83 3.14 12.12
N THR A 59 5.41 3.63 13.22
CA THR A 59 5.66 5.06 13.45
C THR A 59 7.15 5.41 13.57
N ASP A 60 8.03 4.41 13.49
CA ASP A 60 9.47 4.62 13.68
C ASP A 60 10.09 5.35 12.49
N SER A 61 10.59 6.55 12.72
CA SER A 61 11.24 7.40 11.71
C SER A 61 12.54 6.80 11.11
N ALA A 62 13.09 5.74 11.70
CA ALA A 62 14.20 4.99 11.12
C ALA A 62 13.75 4.09 9.96
N GLN A 63 12.45 3.80 9.83
CA GLN A 63 11.90 3.06 8.71
C GLN A 63 11.78 3.96 7.47
N ALA A 64 11.91 3.36 6.28
CA ALA A 64 11.76 4.07 5.00
C ALA A 64 10.34 4.65 4.82
N ILE A 65 9.33 3.96 5.37
CA ILE A 65 7.92 4.33 5.32
C ILE A 65 7.31 4.20 6.72
N THR A 66 6.59 5.23 7.15
CA THR A 66 5.82 5.24 8.40
C THR A 66 4.36 5.59 8.14
N LEU A 67 3.49 5.39 9.13
CA LEU A 67 2.09 5.81 9.06
C LEU A 67 1.94 7.30 8.67
N ASP A 68 2.74 8.18 9.28
CA ASP A 68 2.63 9.62 8.99
C ASP A 68 3.25 9.98 7.64
N SER A 69 4.44 9.44 7.31
CA SER A 69 5.08 9.75 6.01
C SER A 69 4.26 9.23 4.83
N TRP A 70 3.66 8.04 4.96
CA TRP A 70 2.85 7.45 3.89
C TRP A 70 1.56 8.22 3.61
N ASN A 71 1.02 8.89 4.63
CA ASN A 71 -0.17 9.73 4.51
C ASN A 71 0.13 11.21 4.22
N SER A 72 1.42 11.57 4.05
CA SER A 72 1.81 12.91 3.63
C SER A 72 1.55 13.12 2.14
N ASP A 73 1.01 14.29 1.80
CA ASP A 73 0.82 14.69 0.40
C ASP A 73 2.15 14.79 -0.35
N GLU A 74 3.25 15.15 0.33
CA GLU A 74 4.57 15.30 -0.28
C GLU A 74 5.16 13.99 -0.82
N LEU A 75 4.71 12.84 -0.31
CA LEU A 75 5.28 11.56 -0.73
C LEU A 75 4.68 11.04 -2.05
N TRP A 76 3.36 10.94 -2.12
CA TRP A 76 2.66 10.41 -3.31
C TRP A 76 1.18 10.80 -3.38
N LYS A 77 0.54 11.09 -2.26
CA LYS A 77 -0.92 11.17 -2.11
C LYS A 77 -1.54 12.32 -2.91
N ASP A 78 -0.82 13.46 -3.03
CA ASP A 78 -1.23 14.62 -3.83
C ASP A 78 -1.46 14.28 -5.32
N VAL A 79 -0.73 13.30 -5.84
CA VAL A 79 -0.83 12.88 -7.25
C VAL A 79 -2.16 12.19 -7.52
N TRP A 80 -2.69 11.47 -6.53
CA TRP A 80 -3.95 10.74 -6.65
C TRP A 80 -5.20 11.62 -6.43
N ARG A 81 -5.02 12.88 -6.02
CA ARG A 81 -6.12 13.83 -5.82
C ARG A 81 -7.26 13.24 -4.99
N ASP A 82 -8.51 13.36 -5.47
CA ASP A 82 -9.71 12.91 -4.77
C ASP A 82 -9.79 11.39 -4.58
N TYR A 83 -9.07 10.59 -5.37
CA TYR A 83 -9.04 9.13 -5.22
C TYR A 83 -8.47 8.68 -3.87
N ALA A 84 -7.50 9.43 -3.31
CA ALA A 84 -6.82 9.08 -2.06
C ALA A 84 -7.18 9.97 -0.87
N SER A 85 -7.88 11.11 -1.09
CA SER A 85 -8.09 12.14 -0.07
C SER A 85 -8.88 11.67 1.15
N ASP A 86 -9.87 10.79 0.95
CA ASP A 86 -10.78 10.31 1.98
C ASP A 86 -10.28 9.09 2.76
N TYR A 87 -8.98 8.75 2.62
CA TYR A 87 -8.40 7.57 3.23
C TYR A 87 -7.18 7.88 4.09
N TYR A 88 -7.03 7.12 5.17
CA TYR A 88 -5.80 7.01 5.95
C TYR A 88 -5.21 5.61 5.74
N PHE A 89 -4.09 5.56 5.07
CA PHE A 89 -3.42 4.32 4.67
C PHE A 89 -2.52 3.81 5.79
N PHE A 90 -2.64 2.54 6.12
CA PHE A 90 -1.85 1.93 7.20
C PHE A 90 -1.03 0.71 6.77
N GLY A 91 -1.12 0.33 5.51
CA GLY A 91 -0.36 -0.77 4.94
C GLY A 91 -0.58 -0.89 3.45
N MET A 92 0.16 -1.80 2.82
CA MET A 92 0.09 -2.02 1.38
C MET A 92 0.56 -3.41 0.98
N SER A 93 0.20 -3.84 -0.25
CA SER A 93 0.86 -4.94 -0.95
C SER A 93 2.07 -4.45 -1.75
N ALA A 94 2.93 -5.38 -2.17
CA ALA A 94 4.11 -5.05 -2.98
C ALA A 94 3.78 -4.58 -4.40
N ILE A 95 2.56 -4.77 -4.91
CA ILE A 95 2.11 -4.26 -6.22
C ILE A 95 1.34 -2.93 -6.12
N GLY A 96 1.33 -2.32 -4.93
CA GLY A 96 0.77 -1.00 -4.72
C GLY A 96 -0.64 -0.97 -4.14
N ASP A 97 -1.32 -2.11 -3.95
CA ASP A 97 -2.62 -2.11 -3.29
C ASP A 97 -2.52 -1.55 -1.90
N GLN A 98 -3.57 -0.88 -1.43
CA GLN A 98 -3.55 -0.13 -0.19
C GLN A 98 -4.53 -0.70 0.83
N PHE A 99 -4.11 -0.69 2.11
CA PHE A 99 -4.97 -0.99 3.25
C PHE A 99 -5.26 0.31 4.00
N ALA A 100 -6.52 0.67 4.12
CA ALA A 100 -6.90 1.99 4.61
C ALA A 100 -8.15 2.00 5.49
N TYR A 101 -8.29 3.09 6.23
CA TYR A 101 -9.53 3.50 6.87
C TYR A 101 -10.13 4.70 6.15
N ARG A 102 -11.45 4.85 6.15
CA ARG A 102 -12.07 6.13 5.79
C ARG A 102 -11.66 7.20 6.80
N PHE A 103 -11.23 8.35 6.27
CA PHE A 103 -10.64 9.41 7.08
C PHE A 103 -11.22 10.77 6.68
N LYS A 104 -11.67 11.53 7.66
CA LYS A 104 -12.20 12.87 7.45
C LYS A 104 -12.00 13.72 8.69
N ASP A 105 -11.73 15.02 8.51
CA ASP A 105 -11.58 16.00 9.58
C ASP A 105 -10.59 15.56 10.68
N GLY A 106 -9.49 14.90 10.27
CA GLY A 106 -8.45 14.43 11.18
C GLY A 106 -8.75 13.11 11.89
N ASN A 107 -9.87 12.43 11.60
CA ASN A 107 -10.32 11.24 12.31
C ASN A 107 -10.75 10.10 11.38
N ILE A 108 -10.53 8.87 11.83
CA ILE A 108 -11.08 7.66 11.22
C ILE A 108 -12.59 7.65 11.45
N GLN A 109 -13.36 7.42 10.39
CA GLN A 109 -14.83 7.55 10.39
C GLN A 109 -15.54 6.24 10.76
N SER A 110 -14.89 5.09 10.51
CA SER A 110 -15.39 3.77 10.85
C SER A 110 -14.25 2.81 11.11
N HIS A 111 -14.52 1.69 11.79
CA HIS A 111 -13.52 0.65 12.02
C HIS A 111 -13.41 -0.36 10.86
N GLN A 112 -14.17 -0.14 9.78
CA GLN A 112 -14.03 -0.93 8.56
C GLN A 112 -12.68 -0.69 7.90
N VAL A 113 -12.08 -1.75 7.39
CA VAL A 113 -10.86 -1.69 6.59
C VAL A 113 -11.20 -1.79 5.12
N TYR A 114 -10.65 -0.92 4.32
CA TYR A 114 -10.77 -0.88 2.87
C TYR A 114 -9.49 -1.43 2.25
N TYR A 115 -9.64 -2.46 1.41
CA TYR A 115 -8.59 -2.94 0.53
C TYR A 115 -8.82 -2.29 -0.84
N LEU A 116 -7.85 -1.52 -1.29
CA LEU A 116 -7.94 -0.68 -2.47
C LEU A 116 -6.91 -1.13 -3.51
N ASP A 117 -7.34 -1.19 -4.76
CA ASP A 117 -6.49 -1.52 -5.91
C ASP A 117 -5.36 -0.48 -6.09
N GLY A 118 -4.13 -0.93 -6.25
CA GLY A 118 -2.95 -0.07 -6.36
C GLY A 118 -2.81 0.66 -7.69
N ILE A 119 -3.71 0.42 -8.64
CA ILE A 119 -3.68 0.99 -9.98
C ILE A 119 -4.84 1.98 -10.18
N THR A 120 -6.04 1.64 -9.68
CA THR A 120 -7.26 2.43 -9.88
C THR A 120 -7.78 3.09 -8.61
N MET A 121 -7.29 2.67 -7.44
CA MET A 121 -7.81 3.01 -6.12
C MET A 121 -9.27 2.57 -5.89
N ASP A 122 -9.78 1.69 -6.75
CA ASP A 122 -11.09 1.08 -6.55
C ASP A 122 -11.09 0.17 -5.31
N VAL A 123 -12.24 0.08 -4.67
CA VAL A 123 -12.41 -0.81 -3.52
C VAL A 123 -12.48 -2.25 -4.00
N ILE A 124 -11.47 -3.06 -3.66
CA ILE A 124 -11.44 -4.51 -3.91
C ILE A 124 -12.32 -5.23 -2.89
N GLU A 125 -12.13 -4.91 -1.60
CA GLU A 125 -12.86 -5.54 -0.50
C GLU A 125 -13.03 -4.58 0.68
N ILE A 126 -14.08 -4.78 1.49
CA ILE A 126 -14.33 -4.07 2.74
C ILE A 126 -14.46 -5.11 3.85
N TYR A 127 -13.61 -4.98 4.86
CA TYR A 127 -13.67 -5.80 6.06
C TYR A 127 -14.39 -5.05 7.18
N ASP A 128 -15.24 -5.73 7.93
CA ASP A 128 -16.03 -5.13 9.01
C ASP A 128 -15.16 -4.65 10.20
N SER A 129 -13.93 -5.18 10.34
CA SER A 129 -12.98 -4.79 11.39
C SER A 129 -11.53 -5.06 10.99
N PHE A 130 -10.59 -4.51 11.77
CA PHE A 130 -9.17 -4.80 11.62
C PHE A 130 -8.85 -6.29 11.89
N GLU A 131 -9.55 -6.93 12.82
CA GLU A 131 -9.39 -8.35 13.10
C GLU A 131 -9.80 -9.22 11.89
N ALA A 132 -10.94 -8.90 11.25
CA ALA A 132 -11.41 -9.61 10.07
C ALA A 132 -10.42 -9.45 8.90
N PHE A 133 -9.93 -8.22 8.69
CA PHE A 133 -8.87 -7.93 7.72
C PHE A 133 -7.60 -8.74 8.02
N PHE A 134 -7.10 -8.69 9.26
CA PHE A 134 -5.86 -9.38 9.64
C PHE A 134 -5.98 -10.90 9.50
N GLU A 135 -7.12 -11.48 9.90
CA GLU A 135 -7.39 -12.92 9.70
C GLU A 135 -7.34 -13.28 8.21
N ARG A 136 -7.98 -12.47 7.36
CA ARG A 136 -8.08 -12.75 5.92
C ARG A 136 -6.76 -12.57 5.20
N GLU A 137 -6.12 -11.40 5.40
CA GLU A 137 -4.96 -10.99 4.60
C GLU A 137 -3.62 -11.51 5.13
N PHE A 138 -3.56 -11.95 6.38
CA PHE A 138 -2.32 -12.47 6.97
C PHE A 138 -2.46 -13.93 7.40
N VAL A 139 -3.41 -14.24 8.26
CA VAL A 139 -3.50 -15.59 8.85
C VAL A 139 -3.87 -16.65 7.80
N LEU A 140 -4.92 -16.42 7.00
CA LEU A 140 -5.35 -17.37 5.97
C LEU A 140 -4.36 -17.44 4.80
N LYS A 141 -3.73 -16.33 4.42
CA LYS A 141 -2.67 -16.33 3.39
C LYS A 141 -1.44 -17.12 3.83
N ALA A 142 -1.04 -17.04 5.09
CA ALA A 142 0.03 -17.88 5.64
C ALA A 142 -0.27 -19.38 5.61
N GLN A 143 -1.55 -19.75 5.57
CA GLN A 143 -2.00 -21.14 5.48
C GLN A 143 -2.13 -21.67 4.02
N GLY A 144 -1.57 -20.97 3.04
CA GLY A 144 -1.57 -21.36 1.63
C GLY A 144 -2.55 -20.57 0.74
N GLY A 145 -3.12 -19.47 1.27
CA GLY A 145 -4.03 -18.60 0.51
C GLY A 145 -3.34 -17.45 -0.24
N MET A 146 -2.01 -17.51 -0.45
CA MET A 146 -1.28 -16.47 -1.18
C MET A 146 -1.64 -16.47 -2.66
N GLU A 147 -1.88 -15.29 -3.22
CA GLU A 147 -2.18 -15.10 -4.64
C GLU A 147 -1.00 -15.48 -5.52
N SER A 148 -1.28 -16.12 -6.67
CA SER A 148 -0.26 -16.61 -7.59
C SER A 148 0.70 -15.54 -8.08
N ILE A 149 0.24 -14.30 -8.24
CA ILE A 149 1.10 -13.18 -8.67
C ILE A 149 2.19 -12.89 -7.64
N PHE A 150 1.88 -12.91 -6.32
CA PHE A 150 2.87 -12.69 -5.27
C PHE A 150 3.84 -13.87 -5.13
N VAL A 151 3.34 -15.11 -5.34
CA VAL A 151 4.21 -16.30 -5.36
C VAL A 151 5.22 -16.16 -6.50
N SER A 152 4.76 -15.91 -7.72
CA SER A 152 5.62 -15.76 -8.90
C SER A 152 6.55 -14.54 -8.82
N ALA A 153 6.07 -13.42 -8.27
CA ALA A 153 6.90 -12.24 -8.07
C ALA A 153 8.03 -12.51 -7.06
N ARG A 154 7.74 -13.21 -5.97
CA ARG A 154 8.76 -13.59 -4.98
C ARG A 154 9.77 -14.58 -5.54
N GLU A 155 9.35 -15.53 -6.36
CA GLU A 155 10.26 -16.44 -7.08
C GLU A 155 11.20 -15.65 -8.01
N ARG A 156 10.71 -14.60 -8.66
CA ARG A 156 11.46 -13.77 -9.59
C ARG A 156 12.40 -12.77 -8.92
N PHE A 157 11.94 -12.08 -7.88
CA PHE A 157 12.63 -10.92 -7.30
C PHE A 157 13.20 -11.18 -5.90
N GLY A 158 12.83 -12.30 -5.26
CA GLY A 158 13.19 -12.57 -3.87
C GLY A 158 12.36 -11.77 -2.87
N ASN A 159 12.91 -11.54 -1.67
CA ASN A 159 12.28 -10.70 -0.66
C ASN A 159 12.49 -9.21 -1.00
N LEU A 160 11.49 -8.40 -0.66
CA LEU A 160 11.48 -6.95 -0.85
C LEU A 160 11.56 -6.25 0.51
N ASP A 161 12.10 -5.05 0.53
CA ASP A 161 12.04 -4.14 1.68
C ASP A 161 10.92 -3.08 1.50
N LEU A 162 10.65 -2.29 2.54
CA LEU A 162 9.64 -1.23 2.51
C LEU A 162 9.87 -0.18 1.43
N SER A 163 11.12 0.00 0.98
CA SER A 163 11.49 1.02 -0.01
C SER A 163 11.23 0.61 -1.45
N THR A 164 10.98 -0.70 -1.69
CA THR A 164 10.91 -1.30 -3.03
C THR A 164 9.56 -1.98 -3.24
N SER A 165 8.93 -1.73 -4.38
CA SER A 165 7.66 -2.34 -4.79
C SER A 165 7.67 -2.72 -6.27
N CYS A 166 6.71 -3.54 -6.67
CA CYS A 166 6.52 -3.96 -8.05
C CYS A 166 5.54 -3.02 -8.76
N ILE A 167 5.79 -2.75 -10.03
CA ILE A 167 4.88 -2.05 -10.93
C ILE A 167 4.76 -2.82 -12.23
N TYR A 168 3.59 -2.81 -12.84
CA TYR A 168 3.41 -3.33 -14.20
C TYR A 168 3.95 -2.36 -15.24
N SER A 169 4.76 -2.87 -16.16
CA SER A 169 5.32 -2.12 -17.28
C SER A 169 5.22 -2.95 -18.57
N PRO A 170 4.30 -2.61 -19.47
CA PRO A 170 3.35 -1.50 -19.42
C PRO A 170 2.32 -1.61 -18.28
N SER A 171 1.78 -0.44 -17.85
CA SER A 171 0.69 -0.42 -16.85
C SER A 171 -0.54 -1.19 -17.32
N LEU A 172 -1.25 -1.86 -16.39
CA LEU A 172 -2.49 -2.58 -16.71
C LEU A 172 -3.62 -1.64 -17.20
N MET A 173 -3.53 -0.35 -16.93
CA MET A 173 -4.44 0.65 -17.53
C MET A 173 -4.24 0.82 -19.05
N ILE A 174 -3.08 0.41 -19.57
CA ILE A 174 -2.73 0.55 -20.99
C ILE A 174 -2.79 -0.80 -21.69
N VAL A 175 -2.23 -1.83 -21.06
CA VAL A 175 -2.18 -3.20 -21.59
C VAL A 175 -2.66 -4.17 -20.51
N ASN A 176 -3.82 -4.76 -20.70
CA ASN A 176 -4.41 -5.70 -19.73
C ASN A 176 -3.70 -7.07 -19.78
N ASP A 177 -2.46 -7.10 -19.29
CA ASP A 177 -1.64 -8.32 -19.16
C ASP A 177 -1.00 -8.40 -17.77
N PRO A 178 -1.68 -9.03 -16.77
CA PRO A 178 -1.21 -9.13 -15.40
C PRO A 178 -0.10 -10.20 -15.19
N SER A 179 0.66 -10.48 -16.23
CA SER A 179 1.74 -11.46 -16.17
C SER A 179 2.90 -10.96 -15.28
N VAL A 180 3.55 -11.88 -14.58
CA VAL A 180 4.74 -11.59 -13.76
C VAL A 180 5.91 -11.08 -14.58
N GLU A 181 5.98 -11.44 -15.86
CA GLU A 181 6.99 -10.97 -16.81
C GLU A 181 6.93 -9.46 -17.02
N ASN A 182 5.76 -8.86 -16.85
CA ASN A 182 5.52 -7.42 -16.95
C ASN A 182 5.76 -6.66 -15.65
N LEU A 183 6.08 -7.35 -14.54
CA LEU A 183 6.47 -6.68 -13.31
C LEU A 183 7.92 -6.22 -13.37
N MET A 184 8.19 -5.05 -12.83
CA MET A 184 9.53 -4.52 -12.55
C MET A 184 9.58 -3.89 -11.16
N LEU A 185 10.77 -3.74 -10.59
CA LEU A 185 10.97 -3.13 -9.28
C LEU A 185 11.25 -1.64 -9.42
N LEU A 186 10.58 -0.83 -8.60
CA LEU A 186 10.83 0.60 -8.44
C LEU A 186 10.77 0.99 -6.95
N PRO A 187 11.29 2.17 -6.60
CA PRO A 187 11.04 2.76 -5.29
C PRO A 187 9.53 2.84 -5.01
N THR A 188 9.11 2.41 -3.82
CA THR A 188 7.69 2.29 -3.47
C THR A 188 6.89 3.58 -3.70
N LYS A 189 7.49 4.75 -3.38
CA LYS A 189 6.87 6.06 -3.65
C LYS A 189 6.63 6.30 -5.15
N ASP A 190 7.58 5.85 -6.00
CA ASP A 190 7.53 6.07 -7.44
C ASP A 190 6.48 5.17 -8.11
N VAL A 191 6.26 3.96 -7.58
CA VAL A 191 5.13 3.10 -8.00
C VAL A 191 3.81 3.84 -7.82
N MET A 192 3.61 4.45 -6.65
CA MET A 192 2.37 5.18 -6.35
C MET A 192 2.23 6.45 -7.19
N THR A 193 3.30 7.23 -7.38
CA THR A 193 3.20 8.45 -8.19
C THR A 193 2.96 8.17 -9.67
N ILE A 194 3.60 7.12 -10.23
CA ILE A 194 3.39 6.73 -11.63
C ILE A 194 1.96 6.22 -11.85
N ASN A 195 1.45 5.34 -10.98
CA ASN A 195 0.08 4.84 -11.10
C ASN A 195 -0.95 5.96 -10.96
N GLY A 196 -0.77 6.88 -10.01
CA GLY A 196 -1.65 8.03 -9.84
C GLY A 196 -1.63 8.98 -11.04
N ASP A 197 -0.45 9.27 -11.60
CA ASP A 197 -0.33 10.08 -12.83
C ASP A 197 -1.08 9.44 -14.01
N LEU A 198 -0.92 8.13 -14.19
CA LEU A 198 -1.61 7.41 -15.26
C LEU A 198 -3.13 7.43 -15.04
N LEU A 199 -3.60 7.09 -13.85
CA LEU A 199 -5.02 7.08 -13.55
C LEU A 199 -5.66 8.44 -13.83
N VAL A 200 -5.11 9.51 -13.26
CA VAL A 200 -5.69 10.84 -13.40
C VAL A 200 -5.72 11.30 -14.85
N GLN A 201 -4.65 11.05 -15.63
CA GLN A 201 -4.59 11.51 -17.03
C GLN A 201 -5.43 10.64 -17.95
N LEU A 202 -5.53 9.33 -17.70
CA LEU A 202 -6.32 8.42 -18.56
C LEU A 202 -7.81 8.51 -18.25
N SER A 203 -8.21 8.81 -17.01
CA SER A 203 -9.62 9.00 -16.64
C SER A 203 -10.22 10.26 -17.27
N ASP A 204 -9.39 11.25 -17.57
CA ASP A 204 -9.81 12.54 -18.12
C ASP A 204 -9.83 12.57 -19.67
N SER A 205 -9.44 11.47 -20.34
CA SER A 205 -9.31 11.45 -21.82
C SER A 205 -9.78 10.14 -22.45
N GLU A 206 -10.51 10.28 -23.56
CA GLU A 206 -10.86 9.17 -24.47
C GLU A 206 -9.91 9.08 -25.69
N GLU A 207 -8.89 9.96 -25.76
CA GLU A 207 -7.96 10.06 -26.88
C GLU A 207 -6.92 8.90 -26.84
N SER A 208 -6.41 8.53 -28.00
CA SER A 208 -5.38 7.49 -28.12
C SER A 208 -4.04 7.98 -27.57
N ILE A 209 -3.35 7.10 -26.84
CA ILE A 209 -2.02 7.39 -26.30
C ILE A 209 -0.98 7.29 -27.42
N THR A 210 -0.23 8.37 -27.64
CA THR A 210 0.89 8.39 -28.60
C THR A 210 2.22 8.08 -27.91
N LYS A 211 2.42 8.59 -26.67
CA LYS A 211 3.70 8.50 -25.97
C LYS A 211 3.52 8.64 -24.46
N LEU A 212 4.40 8.01 -23.70
CA LEU A 212 4.63 8.27 -22.29
C LEU A 212 5.98 8.97 -22.11
N GLU A 213 6.01 10.08 -21.37
CA GLU A 213 7.23 10.79 -21.00
C GLU A 213 7.46 10.71 -19.49
N GLN A 214 8.62 10.17 -19.11
CA GLN A 214 9.04 10.11 -17.71
C GLN A 214 9.88 11.33 -17.35
N TYR A 215 9.69 11.87 -16.14
CA TYR A 215 10.47 12.98 -15.60
C TYR A 215 10.56 12.87 -14.07
N LEU A 216 11.43 13.67 -13.47
CA LEU A 216 11.46 13.86 -12.02
C LEU A 216 10.80 15.21 -11.69
N ASP A 217 9.93 15.22 -10.70
CA ASP A 217 9.36 16.46 -10.17
C ASP A 217 10.33 17.18 -9.21
N ALA A 218 9.90 18.33 -8.68
CA ALA A 218 10.72 19.13 -7.76
C ALA A 218 11.03 18.42 -6.42
N LEU A 219 10.27 17.37 -6.07
CA LEU A 219 10.51 16.54 -4.89
C LEU A 219 11.35 15.28 -5.21
N GLY A 220 11.85 15.16 -6.45
CA GLY A 220 12.65 14.02 -6.91
C GLY A 220 11.85 12.72 -7.01
N ARG A 221 10.53 12.81 -7.23
CA ARG A 221 9.66 11.66 -7.45
C ARG A 221 9.59 11.37 -8.95
N ALA A 222 9.60 10.09 -9.33
CA ALA A 222 9.36 9.71 -10.72
C ALA A 222 7.89 9.96 -11.09
N ARG A 223 7.70 10.68 -12.18
CA ARG A 223 6.40 11.09 -12.71
C ARG A 223 6.26 10.64 -14.16
N VAL A 224 5.03 10.50 -14.61
CA VAL A 224 4.74 10.21 -16.01
C VAL A 224 3.73 11.21 -16.60
N LYS A 225 4.02 11.66 -17.83
CA LYS A 225 3.11 12.47 -18.62
C LYS A 225 2.63 11.65 -19.80
N VAL A 226 1.30 11.59 -19.99
CA VAL A 226 0.68 10.96 -21.14
C VAL A 226 0.55 11.99 -22.25
N ILE A 227 1.01 11.64 -23.44
CA ILE A 227 0.83 12.43 -24.65
C ILE A 227 -0.21 11.73 -25.50
N PHE A 228 -1.30 12.43 -25.78
CA PHE A 228 -2.40 11.95 -26.58
C PHE A 228 -2.26 12.40 -28.04
N ASP A 229 -2.85 11.62 -28.95
CA ASP A 229 -3.00 12.03 -30.36
C ASP A 229 -4.05 13.16 -30.39
N ARG A 230 -3.63 14.32 -30.84
CA ARG A 230 -4.55 15.44 -31.10
C ARG A 230 -4.77 15.50 -32.59
N ASP A 231 -5.96 15.06 -33.04
CA ASP A 231 -6.41 15.25 -34.39
C ASP A 231 -6.34 16.74 -34.85
#